data_9609c7ad04a92ce02d2fbe644e12faa0
#
_entry.id   9609c7ad04a92ce02d2fbe644e12faa0
#
_cell.length_a   1.000
_cell.length_b   1.000
_cell.length_c   1.000
_cell.angle_alpha   90.00
_cell.angle_beta   90.00
_cell.angle_gamma   90.00
#
_symmetry.space_group_name_H-M   'P 1'
#
loop_
_entity.id
_entity.type
_entity.pdbx_description
1 polymer ?
#
loop_
_entity_poly.entity_id
_entity_poly.type
_entity_poly.pdbx_seq_one_letter_code
_entity_poly.pdbx_strand_id
1 'polypeptide(L)'
;MDIRKVLIMGGSRIAVRLINMAPERFRFHIIEIDRRRCERLAELCPNAGITNDDERDIDILREEGIDDTDAFVALTDSSETNILTSLTAKESGVGKSVAEVEDIQYISEAENLNIGTTINKKLLASARIFQMLLDDDTDSSKFMALADADVAEIEVKPRSKVTKAPVKDLSLSKDMTIAGLIRDGHGMLVGGNTQIMAGDRVVVFCLSGVIHKIERLFN
;
A
#
# COMPACT_ATOMS: atom_id res chain seq x y z
N MET A 1 -4.94 15.24 9.17
CA MET A 1 -5.76 15.72 8.03
C MET A 1 -6.98 14.84 7.93
N ASP A 2 -8.19 15.43 7.95
CA ASP A 2 -9.44 14.67 7.84
C ASP A 2 -9.86 14.70 6.37
N ILE A 3 -9.70 13.57 5.66
CA ILE A 3 -10.04 13.46 4.24
C ILE A 3 -11.55 13.32 4.13
N ARG A 4 -12.19 14.18 3.34
CA ARG A 4 -13.62 14.17 3.05
C ARG A 4 -13.95 14.20 1.57
N LYS A 5 -13.21 15.00 0.77
CA LYS A 5 -13.40 15.12 -0.67
C LYS A 5 -12.31 14.34 -1.40
N VAL A 6 -12.74 13.43 -2.26
CA VAL A 6 -11.83 12.57 -3.05
C VAL A 6 -12.17 12.72 -4.52
N LEU A 7 -11.23 13.24 -5.30
CA LEU A 7 -11.31 13.32 -6.75
C LEU A 7 -10.63 12.08 -7.35
N ILE A 8 -11.34 11.36 -8.19
CA ILE A 8 -10.87 10.15 -8.87
C ILE A 8 -10.79 10.44 -10.37
N MET A 9 -9.67 10.16 -10.96
CA MET A 9 -9.45 10.23 -12.38
C MET A 9 -9.44 8.81 -12.96
N GLY A 10 -10.40 8.52 -13.88
CA GLY A 10 -10.61 7.22 -14.47
C GLY A 10 -11.61 6.33 -13.72
N GLY A 11 -12.68 5.94 -14.42
CA GLY A 11 -13.79 5.13 -13.91
C GLY A 11 -13.52 3.62 -13.95
N SER A 12 -12.36 3.19 -13.47
CA SER A 12 -11.95 1.79 -13.45
C SER A 12 -12.75 0.93 -12.46
N ARG A 13 -12.63 -0.40 -12.55
CA ARG A 13 -13.21 -1.32 -11.55
C ARG A 13 -12.69 -1.05 -10.14
N ILE A 14 -11.48 -0.54 -10.01
CA ILE A 14 -10.90 -0.16 -8.73
C ILE A 14 -11.63 1.05 -8.17
N ALA A 15 -11.92 2.07 -9.00
CA ALA A 15 -12.70 3.24 -8.59
C ALA A 15 -14.07 2.83 -8.03
N VAL A 16 -14.84 2.00 -8.76
CA VAL A 16 -16.12 1.47 -8.32
C VAL A 16 -16.01 0.75 -6.97
N ARG A 17 -15.00 -0.11 -6.84
CA ARG A 17 -14.78 -0.87 -5.60
C ARG A 17 -14.44 0.03 -4.43
N LEU A 18 -13.55 1.00 -4.64
CA LEU A 18 -13.13 1.99 -3.64
C LEU A 18 -14.33 2.77 -3.10
N ILE A 19 -15.18 3.31 -3.99
CA ILE A 19 -16.35 4.09 -3.62
C ILE A 19 -17.31 3.25 -2.78
N ASN A 20 -17.60 2.02 -3.23
CA ASN A 20 -18.55 1.13 -2.54
C ASN A 20 -18.01 0.56 -1.20
N MET A 21 -16.70 0.66 -0.93
CA MET A 21 -16.14 0.30 0.39
C MET A 21 -16.44 1.33 1.47
N ALA A 22 -16.63 2.60 1.13
CA ALA A 22 -16.83 3.66 2.11
C ALA A 22 -17.71 4.81 1.58
N PRO A 23 -18.93 4.50 1.12
CA PRO A 23 -19.80 5.46 0.40
C PRO A 23 -20.25 6.64 1.27
N GLU A 24 -20.33 6.45 2.60
CA GLU A 24 -20.77 7.47 3.56
C GLU A 24 -19.59 8.27 4.16
N ARG A 25 -18.37 7.76 4.03
CA ARG A 25 -17.20 8.36 4.67
C ARG A 25 -16.60 9.49 3.87
N PHE A 26 -16.62 9.37 2.53
CA PHE A 26 -15.99 10.29 1.60
C PHE A 26 -17.02 10.79 0.59
N ARG A 27 -16.86 12.02 0.15
CA ARG A 27 -17.53 12.55 -1.04
C ARG A 27 -16.63 12.31 -2.24
N PHE A 28 -17.04 11.36 -3.07
CA PHE A 28 -16.31 10.99 -4.28
C PHE A 28 -16.81 11.79 -5.48
N HIS A 29 -15.88 12.22 -6.31
CA HIS A 29 -16.13 12.75 -7.62
C HIS A 29 -15.22 12.02 -8.62
N ILE A 30 -15.77 11.59 -9.77
CA ILE A 30 -15.05 10.85 -10.81
C ILE A 30 -15.07 11.67 -12.09
N ILE A 31 -13.90 11.79 -12.74
CA ILE A 31 -13.78 12.27 -14.10
C ILE A 31 -13.45 11.06 -14.99
N GLU A 32 -14.23 10.85 -16.04
CA GLU A 32 -14.07 9.71 -16.97
C GLU A 32 -14.38 10.15 -18.39
N ILE A 33 -13.49 9.84 -19.31
CA ILE A 33 -13.61 10.25 -20.72
C ILE A 33 -14.67 9.44 -21.49
N ASP A 34 -14.87 8.17 -21.16
CA ASP A 34 -15.81 7.29 -21.83
C ASP A 34 -17.24 7.50 -21.31
N ARG A 35 -18.09 8.09 -22.11
CA ARG A 35 -19.49 8.35 -21.79
C ARG A 35 -20.25 7.11 -21.37
N ARG A 36 -20.02 5.95 -22.00
CA ARG A 36 -20.69 4.70 -21.64
C ARG A 36 -20.23 4.20 -20.26
N ARG A 37 -18.96 4.45 -19.90
CA ARG A 37 -18.48 4.16 -18.56
C ARG A 37 -19.14 5.11 -17.56
N CYS A 38 -19.28 6.40 -17.85
CA CYS A 38 -19.98 7.35 -16.99
C CYS A 38 -21.42 6.91 -16.70
N GLU A 39 -22.17 6.49 -17.71
CA GLU A 39 -23.54 5.97 -17.56
C GLU A 39 -23.59 4.78 -16.59
N ARG A 40 -22.66 3.83 -16.74
CA ARG A 40 -22.55 2.67 -15.83
C ARG A 40 -22.08 3.04 -14.43
N LEU A 41 -21.19 4.02 -14.31
CA LEU A 41 -20.72 4.52 -13.00
C LEU A 41 -21.87 5.16 -12.22
N ALA A 42 -22.76 5.91 -12.88
CA ALA A 42 -23.93 6.50 -12.26
C ALA A 42 -24.87 5.44 -11.64
N GLU A 43 -24.98 4.28 -12.29
CA GLU A 43 -25.76 3.15 -11.75
C GLU A 43 -25.05 2.44 -10.58
N LEU A 44 -23.72 2.25 -10.69
CA LEU A 44 -22.92 1.49 -9.72
C LEU A 44 -22.50 2.29 -8.49
N CYS A 45 -22.42 3.61 -8.62
CA CYS A 45 -21.94 4.54 -7.60
C CYS A 45 -22.89 5.74 -7.46
N PRO A 46 -24.16 5.54 -7.03
CA PRO A 46 -25.18 6.61 -7.02
C PRO A 46 -24.85 7.79 -6.08
N ASN A 47 -23.92 7.59 -5.14
CA ASN A 47 -23.49 8.62 -4.19
C ASN A 47 -22.24 9.39 -4.65
N ALA A 48 -21.68 9.11 -5.83
CA ALA A 48 -20.54 9.80 -6.38
C ALA A 48 -20.96 10.83 -7.44
N GLY A 49 -20.32 11.99 -7.47
CA GLY A 49 -20.37 12.90 -8.63
C GLY A 49 -19.62 12.27 -9.80
N ILE A 50 -20.14 12.44 -11.02
CA ILE A 50 -19.49 11.89 -12.23
C ILE A 50 -19.51 12.97 -13.30
N THR A 51 -18.33 13.28 -13.82
CA THR A 51 -18.13 14.18 -14.96
C THR A 51 -17.60 13.39 -16.15
N ASN A 52 -18.23 13.59 -17.30
CA ASN A 52 -17.75 13.02 -18.55
C ASN A 52 -16.92 14.06 -19.29
N ASP A 53 -15.61 13.99 -19.10
CA ASP A 53 -14.65 14.87 -19.76
C ASP A 53 -13.29 14.20 -19.87
N ASP A 54 -12.34 14.89 -20.56
CA ASP A 54 -10.97 14.41 -20.68
C ASP A 54 -10.19 14.66 -19.39
N GLU A 55 -10.02 13.62 -18.62
CA GLU A 55 -9.29 13.64 -17.35
C GLU A 55 -7.80 14.02 -17.45
N ARG A 56 -7.25 14.10 -18.68
CA ARG A 56 -5.87 14.54 -18.93
C ARG A 56 -5.75 16.05 -19.02
N ASP A 57 -6.87 16.75 -19.17
CA ASP A 57 -6.89 18.20 -19.25
C ASP A 57 -6.81 18.80 -17.84
N ILE A 58 -5.76 19.59 -17.60
CA ILE A 58 -5.50 20.24 -16.31
C ILE A 58 -6.58 21.30 -16.01
N ASP A 59 -7.13 21.93 -17.02
CA ASP A 59 -8.18 22.93 -16.82
C ASP A 59 -9.47 22.27 -16.34
N ILE A 60 -9.80 21.08 -16.87
CA ILE A 60 -10.91 20.24 -16.37
C ILE A 60 -10.68 19.84 -14.92
N LEU A 61 -9.46 19.40 -14.54
CA LEU A 61 -9.15 19.08 -13.15
C LEU A 61 -9.39 20.28 -12.21
N ARG A 62 -9.10 21.49 -12.65
CA ARG A 62 -9.36 22.74 -11.88
C ARG A 62 -10.83 23.08 -11.81
N GLU A 63 -11.57 22.97 -12.93
CA GLU A 63 -13.00 23.20 -12.97
C GLU A 63 -13.75 22.22 -12.05
N GLU A 64 -13.31 20.98 -11.97
CA GLU A 64 -13.86 19.94 -11.09
C GLU A 64 -13.34 20.04 -9.64
N GLY A 65 -12.58 21.08 -9.31
CA GLY A 65 -12.25 21.47 -7.94
C GLY A 65 -11.08 20.73 -7.33
N ILE A 66 -10.03 20.45 -8.12
CA ILE A 66 -8.80 19.81 -7.61
C ILE A 66 -8.20 20.63 -6.46
N ASP A 67 -8.27 21.95 -6.52
CA ASP A 67 -7.72 22.88 -5.51
C ASP A 67 -8.45 22.78 -4.15
N ASP A 68 -9.71 22.30 -4.15
CA ASP A 68 -10.57 22.08 -2.97
C ASP A 68 -10.64 20.61 -2.54
N THR A 69 -9.81 19.77 -3.11
CA THR A 69 -9.82 18.32 -2.91
C THR A 69 -8.83 17.91 -1.82
N ASP A 70 -9.25 17.03 -0.90
CA ASP A 70 -8.38 16.53 0.18
C ASP A 70 -7.48 15.39 -0.30
N ALA A 71 -8.00 14.55 -1.22
CA ALA A 71 -7.27 13.43 -1.79
C ALA A 71 -7.57 13.25 -3.28
N PHE A 72 -6.54 12.94 -4.05
CA PHE A 72 -6.59 12.66 -5.48
C PHE A 72 -6.20 11.21 -5.78
N VAL A 73 -6.94 10.53 -6.66
CA VAL A 73 -6.67 9.13 -7.01
C VAL A 73 -6.69 8.97 -8.52
N ALA A 74 -5.54 8.71 -9.13
CA ALA A 74 -5.38 8.51 -10.56
C ALA A 74 -5.41 7.00 -10.91
N LEU A 75 -6.44 6.58 -11.66
CA LEU A 75 -6.74 5.17 -11.99
C LEU A 75 -7.04 4.97 -13.48
N THR A 76 -6.46 5.78 -14.37
CA THR A 76 -6.56 5.57 -15.81
C THR A 76 -5.69 4.40 -16.27
N ASP A 77 -5.83 4.01 -17.52
CA ASP A 77 -5.04 2.93 -18.13
C ASP A 77 -3.60 3.39 -18.52
N SER A 78 -3.23 4.67 -18.31
CA SER A 78 -1.90 5.22 -18.61
C SER A 78 -1.13 5.58 -17.35
N SER A 79 -0.02 4.90 -17.11
CA SER A 79 0.90 5.19 -16.00
C SER A 79 1.42 6.62 -16.06
N GLU A 80 1.78 7.10 -17.26
CA GLU A 80 2.31 8.44 -17.50
C GLU A 80 1.28 9.52 -17.15
N THR A 81 0.05 9.33 -17.59
CA THR A 81 -1.06 10.24 -17.27
C THR A 81 -1.30 10.27 -15.76
N ASN A 82 -1.34 9.10 -15.12
CA ASN A 82 -1.56 9.01 -13.68
C ASN A 82 -0.43 9.70 -12.87
N ILE A 83 0.82 9.60 -13.32
CA ILE A 83 1.96 10.27 -12.71
C ILE A 83 1.85 11.79 -12.88
N LEU A 84 1.64 12.26 -14.11
CA LEU A 84 1.61 13.70 -14.41
C LEU A 84 0.44 14.42 -13.70
N THR A 85 -0.75 13.83 -13.71
CA THR A 85 -1.91 14.43 -13.05
C THR A 85 -1.80 14.36 -11.52
N SER A 86 -1.15 13.34 -10.97
CA SER A 86 -0.82 13.28 -9.53
C SER A 86 0.20 14.34 -9.14
N LEU A 87 1.15 14.67 -10.01
CA LEU A 87 2.06 15.79 -9.80
C LEU A 87 1.29 17.13 -9.79
N THR A 88 0.39 17.32 -10.76
CA THR A 88 -0.50 18.49 -10.80
C THR A 88 -1.35 18.60 -9.52
N ALA A 89 -1.94 17.50 -9.06
CA ALA A 89 -2.71 17.49 -7.83
C ALA A 89 -1.88 17.92 -6.62
N LYS A 90 -0.64 17.46 -6.54
CA LYS A 90 0.29 17.87 -5.49
C LYS A 90 0.63 19.36 -5.57
N GLU A 91 0.89 19.90 -6.77
CA GLU A 91 1.17 21.31 -6.98
C GLU A 91 -0.04 22.20 -6.64
N SER A 92 -1.26 21.70 -6.84
CA SER A 92 -2.52 22.31 -6.41
C SER A 92 -2.76 22.23 -4.89
N GLY A 93 -1.86 21.60 -4.13
CA GLY A 93 -1.96 21.55 -2.67
C GLY A 93 -2.78 20.38 -2.12
N VAL A 94 -3.14 19.40 -2.95
CA VAL A 94 -3.86 18.19 -2.51
C VAL A 94 -3.05 17.44 -1.47
N GLY A 95 -3.64 17.16 -0.32
CA GLY A 95 -2.95 16.60 0.83
C GLY A 95 -2.53 15.14 0.70
N LYS A 96 -3.25 14.35 -0.10
CA LYS A 96 -2.93 12.96 -0.42
C LYS A 96 -3.17 12.66 -1.88
N SER A 97 -2.16 12.08 -2.54
CA SER A 97 -2.28 11.59 -3.91
C SER A 97 -1.92 10.11 -3.99
N VAL A 98 -2.68 9.37 -4.80
CA VAL A 98 -2.45 7.95 -5.09
C VAL A 98 -2.51 7.75 -6.60
N ALA A 99 -1.45 7.22 -7.18
CA ALA A 99 -1.35 6.94 -8.61
C ALA A 99 -1.21 5.44 -8.88
N GLU A 100 -2.02 4.92 -9.80
CA GLU A 100 -1.82 3.59 -10.35
C GLU A 100 -0.72 3.65 -11.40
N VAL A 101 0.38 2.89 -11.20
CA VAL A 101 1.52 2.80 -12.09
C VAL A 101 1.73 1.34 -12.47
N GLU A 102 1.23 0.94 -13.64
CA GLU A 102 1.32 -0.45 -14.12
C GLU A 102 2.71 -0.81 -14.64
N ASP A 103 3.39 0.14 -15.25
CA ASP A 103 4.75 -0.07 -15.75
C ASP A 103 5.77 0.05 -14.61
N ILE A 104 6.42 -1.08 -14.31
CA ILE A 104 7.37 -1.19 -13.20
C ILE A 104 8.55 -0.21 -13.35
N GLN A 105 8.96 0.06 -14.59
CA GLN A 105 10.08 1.00 -14.84
C GLN A 105 9.76 2.45 -14.42
N TYR A 106 8.49 2.84 -14.36
CA TYR A 106 8.09 4.19 -13.95
C TYR A 106 7.87 4.34 -12.43
N ILE A 107 7.93 3.25 -11.68
CA ILE A 107 7.68 3.32 -10.22
C ILE A 107 8.75 4.17 -9.53
N SER A 108 10.04 3.91 -9.84
CA SER A 108 11.15 4.67 -9.26
C SER A 108 11.11 6.15 -9.63
N GLU A 109 10.74 6.46 -10.87
CA GLU A 109 10.58 7.84 -11.33
C GLU A 109 9.43 8.54 -10.61
N ALA A 110 8.30 7.86 -10.44
CA ALA A 110 7.14 8.39 -9.72
C ALA A 110 7.47 8.65 -8.24
N GLU A 111 8.22 7.76 -7.61
CA GLU A 111 8.72 7.96 -6.23
C GLU A 111 9.67 9.14 -6.12
N ASN A 112 10.61 9.29 -7.07
CA ASN A 112 11.55 10.41 -7.12
C ASN A 112 10.85 11.76 -7.30
N LEU A 113 9.76 11.81 -8.06
CA LEU A 113 8.92 12.98 -8.23
C LEU A 113 8.09 13.30 -6.98
N ASN A 114 8.03 12.35 -6.02
CA ASN A 114 7.27 12.48 -4.78
C ASN A 114 5.80 12.88 -5.04
N ILE A 115 5.17 12.21 -6.02
CA ILE A 115 3.77 12.47 -6.41
C ILE A 115 2.74 11.98 -5.38
N GLY A 116 3.17 11.33 -4.34
CA GLY A 116 2.34 10.69 -3.33
C GLY A 116 2.61 9.19 -3.26
N THR A 117 1.55 8.40 -3.12
CA THR A 117 1.67 6.93 -3.06
C THR A 117 1.47 6.33 -4.45
N THR A 118 2.38 5.47 -4.89
CA THR A 118 2.21 4.68 -6.09
C THR A 118 1.63 3.30 -5.75
N ILE A 119 0.74 2.79 -6.59
CA ILE A 119 0.24 1.42 -6.50
C ILE A 119 0.46 0.69 -7.83
N ASN A 120 0.86 -0.58 -7.75
CA ASN A 120 0.96 -1.46 -8.90
C ASN A 120 0.14 -2.73 -8.64
N LYS A 121 -0.89 -2.96 -9.45
CA LYS A 121 -1.82 -4.09 -9.29
C LYS A 121 -1.12 -5.43 -9.34
N LYS A 122 -0.15 -5.57 -10.24
CA LYS A 122 0.57 -6.83 -10.46
C LYS A 122 1.44 -7.16 -9.25
N LEU A 123 2.18 -6.19 -8.72
CA LEU A 123 3.00 -6.36 -7.53
C LEU A 123 2.15 -6.68 -6.30
N LEU A 124 1.05 -5.94 -6.09
CA LEU A 124 0.13 -6.22 -4.97
C LEU A 124 -0.48 -7.61 -5.06
N ALA A 125 -0.94 -8.02 -6.26
CA ALA A 125 -1.50 -9.35 -6.47
C ALA A 125 -0.45 -10.45 -6.26
N SER A 126 0.76 -10.27 -6.80
CA SER A 126 1.87 -11.22 -6.63
C SER A 126 2.26 -11.38 -5.17
N ALA A 127 2.38 -10.27 -4.43
CA ALA A 127 2.66 -10.30 -3.00
C ALA A 127 1.57 -11.05 -2.24
N ARG A 128 0.29 -10.82 -2.58
CA ARG A 128 -0.81 -11.51 -1.92
C ARG A 128 -0.86 -12.99 -2.25
N ILE A 129 -0.61 -13.39 -3.50
CA ILE A 129 -0.51 -14.79 -3.90
C ILE A 129 0.65 -15.47 -3.16
N PHE A 130 1.81 -14.82 -3.11
CA PHE A 130 2.95 -15.35 -2.39
C PHE A 130 2.67 -15.56 -0.91
N GLN A 131 1.99 -14.61 -0.25
CA GLN A 131 1.52 -14.77 1.14
C GLN A 131 0.61 -15.99 1.32
N MET A 132 -0.29 -16.25 0.36
CA MET A 132 -1.19 -17.42 0.41
C MET A 132 -0.48 -18.75 0.17
N LEU A 133 0.71 -18.74 -0.43
CA LEU A 133 1.53 -19.93 -0.67
C LEU A 133 2.50 -20.22 0.48
N LEU A 134 2.73 -19.25 1.36
CA LEU A 134 3.45 -19.49 2.61
C LEU A 134 2.49 -20.19 3.57
N ASP A 135 2.99 -21.22 4.26
CA ASP A 135 2.20 -22.00 5.21
C ASP A 135 1.46 -21.13 6.24
N ASP A 136 0.34 -21.62 6.78
CA ASP A 136 -0.61 -20.96 7.69
C ASP A 136 0.03 -20.37 8.98
N ASP A 137 1.28 -20.71 9.26
CA ASP A 137 2.01 -20.26 10.45
C ASP A 137 2.57 -18.81 10.34
N THR A 138 2.45 -18.16 9.17
CA THR A 138 2.94 -16.79 8.94
C THR A 138 1.77 -15.81 8.76
N ASP A 139 0.98 -15.64 9.79
CA ASP A 139 -0.33 -14.93 9.75
C ASP A 139 -0.27 -13.45 9.37
N SER A 140 0.90 -12.81 9.27
CA SER A 140 1.01 -11.36 9.08
C SER A 140 2.23 -10.87 8.30
N SER A 141 2.74 -11.64 7.33
CA SER A 141 3.83 -11.15 6.49
C SER A 141 3.35 -10.00 5.61
N LYS A 142 3.84 -8.78 5.86
CA LYS A 142 3.64 -7.62 5.00
C LYS A 142 4.89 -7.44 4.15
N PHE A 143 4.80 -7.75 2.87
CA PHE A 143 5.89 -7.50 1.93
C PHE A 143 5.88 -6.04 1.50
N MET A 144 7.02 -5.38 1.60
CA MET A 144 7.22 -4.06 1.02
C MET A 144 7.59 -4.24 -0.45
N ALA A 145 6.59 -4.17 -1.33
CA ALA A 145 6.71 -4.48 -2.76
C ALA A 145 7.69 -3.58 -3.54
N LEU A 146 8.20 -2.51 -2.93
CA LEU A 146 9.04 -1.49 -3.57
C LEU A 146 10.40 -1.30 -2.90
N ALA A 147 10.70 -2.01 -1.83
CA ALA A 147 12.02 -2.00 -1.21
C ALA A 147 12.66 -3.38 -1.39
N ASP A 148 13.97 -3.44 -1.56
CA ASP A 148 14.74 -4.69 -1.54
C ASP A 148 14.76 -5.32 -0.12
N ALA A 149 13.66 -5.14 0.61
CA ALA A 149 13.48 -5.58 1.98
C ALA A 149 12.07 -6.10 2.23
N ASP A 150 11.98 -7.17 2.99
CA ASP A 150 10.73 -7.77 3.42
C ASP A 150 10.54 -7.56 4.92
N VAL A 151 9.30 -7.39 5.34
CA VAL A 151 8.90 -7.32 6.75
C VAL A 151 7.98 -8.49 7.06
N ALA A 152 8.34 -9.30 8.04
CA ALA A 152 7.52 -10.40 8.49
C ALA A 152 7.18 -10.26 9.98
N GLU A 153 5.92 -10.50 10.32
CA GLU A 153 5.49 -10.72 11.70
C GLU A 153 5.32 -12.23 11.89
N ILE A 154 6.07 -12.80 12.85
CA ILE A 154 6.18 -14.25 13.02
C ILE A 154 5.89 -14.58 14.47
N GLU A 155 5.01 -15.57 14.71
CA GLU A 155 4.79 -16.13 16.03
C GLU A 155 5.91 -17.10 16.40
N VAL A 156 6.49 -16.91 17.58
CA VAL A 156 7.60 -17.69 18.09
C VAL A 156 7.09 -19.03 18.66
N LYS A 157 7.43 -20.14 18.01
CA LYS A 157 7.01 -21.47 18.46
C LYS A 157 7.80 -21.95 19.70
N PRO A 158 7.21 -22.83 20.50
CA PRO A 158 7.93 -23.49 21.59
C PRO A 158 9.19 -24.22 21.09
N ARG A 159 10.32 -23.99 21.76
CA ARG A 159 11.65 -24.57 21.41
C ARG A 159 12.34 -23.93 20.19
N SER A 160 11.81 -22.86 19.65
CA SER A 160 12.44 -22.10 18.60
C SER A 160 13.88 -21.70 18.97
N LYS A 161 14.76 -21.59 17.97
CA LYS A 161 16.18 -21.24 18.20
C LYS A 161 16.33 -19.84 18.78
N VAL A 162 15.43 -18.92 18.46
CA VAL A 162 15.46 -17.53 18.96
C VAL A 162 15.15 -17.42 20.45
N THR A 163 14.57 -18.45 21.08
CA THR A 163 14.29 -18.45 22.52
C THR A 163 15.48 -18.89 23.39
N LYS A 164 16.58 -19.34 22.77
CA LYS A 164 17.70 -19.95 23.49
C LYS A 164 18.66 -18.95 24.12
N ALA A 165 18.72 -17.73 23.59
CA ALA A 165 19.64 -16.69 24.07
C ALA A 165 19.09 -15.28 23.79
N PRO A 166 19.61 -14.24 24.45
CA PRO A 166 19.31 -12.85 24.10
C PRO A 166 19.70 -12.55 22.64
N VAL A 167 18.99 -11.60 22.03
CA VAL A 167 19.13 -11.29 20.59
C VAL A 167 20.59 -11.03 20.15
N LYS A 168 21.40 -10.39 21.00
CA LYS A 168 22.83 -10.13 20.72
C LYS A 168 23.66 -11.40 20.55
N ASP A 169 23.23 -12.50 21.19
CA ASP A 169 23.95 -13.78 21.20
C ASP A 169 23.36 -14.79 20.20
N LEU A 170 22.31 -14.37 19.47
CA LEU A 170 21.74 -15.13 18.36
C LEU A 170 22.60 -14.95 17.11
N SER A 171 22.90 -16.04 16.41
CA SER A 171 23.60 -16.00 15.13
C SER A 171 22.63 -15.58 14.00
N LEU A 172 22.19 -14.33 14.03
CA LEU A 172 21.32 -13.76 13.00
C LEU A 172 22.15 -13.45 11.73
N SER A 173 21.52 -13.61 10.54
CA SER A 173 22.13 -13.16 9.29
C SER A 173 22.32 -11.64 9.32
N LYS A 174 23.37 -11.14 8.65
CA LYS A 174 23.60 -9.70 8.47
C LYS A 174 22.49 -9.02 7.66
N ASP A 175 21.75 -9.82 6.91
CA ASP A 175 20.68 -9.39 6.01
C ASP A 175 19.31 -9.37 6.72
N MET A 176 19.28 -9.51 8.06
CA MET A 176 18.05 -9.48 8.84
C MET A 176 18.22 -8.78 10.18
N THR A 177 17.18 -8.16 10.66
CA THR A 177 17.11 -7.58 12.00
C THR A 177 15.74 -7.79 12.64
N ILE A 178 15.72 -8.01 13.95
CA ILE A 178 14.51 -8.10 14.73
C ILE A 178 14.26 -6.70 15.31
N ALA A 179 13.21 -6.03 14.84
CA ALA A 179 12.94 -4.64 15.21
C ALA A 179 12.07 -4.51 16.45
N GLY A 180 11.09 -5.39 16.60
CA GLY A 180 10.13 -5.33 17.69
C GLY A 180 9.51 -6.68 17.98
N LEU A 181 8.79 -6.76 19.09
CA LEU A 181 7.93 -7.89 19.41
C LEU A 181 6.65 -7.42 20.13
N ILE A 182 5.63 -8.25 20.05
CA ILE A 182 4.39 -8.09 20.80
C ILE A 182 4.33 -9.27 21.78
N ARG A 183 4.22 -8.97 23.07
CA ARG A 183 4.04 -9.91 24.17
C ARG A 183 2.84 -9.50 24.99
N ASP A 184 1.92 -10.40 25.22
CA ASP A 184 0.69 -10.15 26.01
C ASP A 184 -0.08 -8.90 25.52
N GLY A 185 -0.12 -8.68 24.19
CA GLY A 185 -0.78 -7.53 23.58
C GLY A 185 0.01 -6.21 23.65
N HIS A 186 1.21 -6.19 24.22
CA HIS A 186 2.03 -4.99 24.37
C HIS A 186 3.21 -5.02 23.39
N GLY A 187 3.29 -3.99 22.53
CA GLY A 187 4.42 -3.81 21.62
C GLY A 187 5.65 -3.27 22.33
N MET A 188 6.84 -3.83 22.02
CA MET A 188 8.12 -3.34 22.52
C MET A 188 9.20 -3.39 21.45
N LEU A 189 10.14 -2.45 21.52
CA LEU A 189 11.32 -2.48 20.67
C LEU A 189 12.29 -3.54 21.17
N VAL A 190 12.90 -4.26 20.23
CA VAL A 190 13.89 -5.29 20.52
C VAL A 190 15.29 -4.69 20.55
N GLY A 191 16.00 -4.90 21.65
CA GLY A 191 17.41 -4.56 21.78
C GLY A 191 18.26 -5.82 21.98
N GLY A 192 19.58 -5.66 21.93
CA GLY A 192 20.51 -6.79 22.04
C GLY A 192 20.33 -7.67 23.29
N ASN A 193 19.87 -7.09 24.41
CA ASN A 193 19.62 -7.82 25.66
C ASN A 193 18.19 -8.40 25.76
N THR A 194 17.34 -8.20 24.76
CA THR A 194 15.98 -8.71 24.78
C THR A 194 16.00 -10.23 24.64
N GLN A 195 15.31 -10.91 25.56
CA GLN A 195 15.06 -12.37 25.48
C GLN A 195 13.70 -12.58 24.83
N ILE A 196 13.70 -13.22 23.65
CA ILE A 196 12.49 -13.65 22.95
C ILE A 196 11.94 -14.90 23.59
N MET A 197 10.63 -15.02 23.74
CA MET A 197 9.93 -16.12 24.38
C MET A 197 8.95 -16.79 23.41
N ALA A 198 8.62 -18.03 23.67
CA ALA A 198 7.55 -18.69 22.94
C ALA A 198 6.21 -17.97 23.15
N GLY A 199 5.45 -17.79 22.05
CA GLY A 199 4.21 -17.05 22.04
C GLY A 199 4.39 -15.54 21.75
N ASP A 200 5.63 -15.02 21.71
CA ASP A 200 5.87 -13.65 21.22
C ASP A 200 5.55 -13.59 19.71
N ARG A 201 5.00 -12.44 19.28
CA ARG A 201 4.90 -12.11 17.85
C ARG A 201 6.02 -11.13 17.50
N VAL A 202 6.94 -11.55 16.68
CA VAL A 202 8.20 -10.82 16.42
C VAL A 202 8.16 -10.18 15.03
N VAL A 203 8.52 -8.90 14.95
CA VAL A 203 8.65 -8.17 13.69
C VAL A 203 10.09 -8.22 13.22
N VAL A 204 10.29 -8.85 12.06
CA VAL A 204 11.60 -9.06 11.44
C VAL A 204 11.67 -8.30 10.13
N PHE A 205 12.73 -7.53 9.95
CA PHE A 205 13.12 -6.95 8.67
C PHE A 205 14.22 -7.79 8.04
N CYS A 206 14.13 -8.10 6.76
CA CYS A 206 15.17 -8.81 6.03
C CYS A 206 15.28 -8.32 4.59
N LEU A 207 16.45 -8.49 3.99
CA LEU A 207 16.61 -8.26 2.56
C LEU A 207 15.85 -9.34 1.78
N SER A 208 15.31 -8.95 0.61
CA SER A 208 14.50 -9.84 -0.23
C SER A 208 15.24 -11.12 -0.57
N GLY A 209 14.52 -12.24 -0.49
CA GLY A 209 15.04 -13.60 -0.71
C GLY A 209 15.64 -14.30 0.53
N VAL A 210 15.73 -13.63 1.68
CA VAL A 210 16.25 -14.25 2.93
C VAL A 210 15.13 -14.85 3.78
N ILE A 211 13.86 -14.59 3.45
CA ILE A 211 12.69 -14.95 4.24
C ILE A 211 12.62 -16.44 4.61
N HIS A 212 12.99 -17.35 3.71
CA HIS A 212 13.04 -18.79 3.98
C HIS A 212 14.05 -19.20 5.07
N LYS A 213 15.08 -18.38 5.34
CA LYS A 213 16.02 -18.62 6.43
C LYS A 213 15.44 -18.22 7.77
N ILE A 214 14.49 -17.27 7.76
CA ILE A 214 13.83 -16.75 8.95
C ILE A 214 12.96 -17.83 9.56
N GLU A 215 12.12 -18.52 8.78
CA GLU A 215 11.23 -19.57 9.25
C GLU A 215 11.96 -20.64 10.06
N ARG A 216 13.19 -21.01 9.67
CA ARG A 216 14.01 -22.00 10.38
C ARG A 216 14.55 -21.54 11.74
N LEU A 217 14.49 -20.24 12.02
CA LEU A 217 14.91 -19.66 13.29
C LEU A 217 13.78 -19.61 14.29
N PHE A 218 12.56 -19.43 13.81
CA PHE A 218 11.35 -19.22 14.61
C PHE A 218 10.49 -20.50 14.77
N ASN A 219 10.75 -21.53 13.96
CA ASN A 219 10.15 -22.88 14.06
C ASN A 219 10.94 -23.83 14.94
#